data_13a7b0c9a23eeaf292eae3d9e3addc6d
#
_entry.id   13a7b0c9a23eeaf292eae3d9e3addc6d
#
_cell.length_a   1.000
_cell.length_b   1.000
_cell.length_c   1.000
_cell.angle_alpha   90.00
_cell.angle_beta   90.00
_cell.angle_gamma   90.00
#
_symmetry.space_group_name_H-M   'P 1'
#
loop_
_entity.id
_entity.type
_entity.pdbx_description
1 polymer ?
#
loop_
_entity_poly.entity_id
_entity_poly.type
_entity_poly.pdbx_seq_one_letter_code
_entity_poly.pdbx_strand_id
1 'polypeptide(L)'
;MAKNLPKIIYGTAWKKEATRDLVVTTVLQGFTAIDTACQPKHYREDLVGEALQELYDKHGKKREDLWLQTKFTSIAGQDRSKPLPYDPSLSVSEQVRASFQTSLRNLQTTYLDSYILHSPLPTWADTLAAWNVLNSLKEQGTVRMIGVSNAYQVSIIELLDAEHKVEVVQNRWYQENDWDKDVVKYCKEHGAMYQSFWTLTGSPSLLRHGTVLEFAQTLQCTPAQVIFRLAQLNGVTPLAGSKNPTHMKDGVTAENISLDRLLSDPKVEGLQKLLFN
;
A
#
# COMPACT_ATOMS: atom_id res chain seq x y z
N MET A 1 -6.50 5.19 21.03
CA MET A 1 -6.04 6.35 20.24
C MET A 1 -5.98 5.91 18.79
N ALA A 2 -6.50 6.72 17.86
CA ALA A 2 -6.36 6.43 16.43
C ALA A 2 -4.85 6.43 16.09
N LYS A 3 -4.35 5.34 15.51
CA LYS A 3 -2.98 5.24 15.06
C LYS A 3 -2.79 6.23 13.91
N ASN A 4 -1.73 7.05 13.96
CA ASN A 4 -1.43 7.92 12.83
C ASN A 4 -1.25 7.09 11.55
N LEU A 5 -1.90 7.50 10.46
CA LEU A 5 -1.76 6.84 9.17
C LEU A 5 -0.30 6.95 8.69
N PRO A 6 0.26 5.89 8.10
CA PRO A 6 1.63 5.91 7.62
C PRO A 6 1.81 6.91 6.49
N LYS A 7 2.96 7.58 6.45
CA LYS A 7 3.36 8.49 5.36
C LYS A 7 4.06 7.79 4.21
N ILE A 8 4.59 6.59 4.48
CA ILE A 8 5.21 5.70 3.51
C ILE A 8 5.01 4.25 3.96
N ILE A 9 4.85 3.33 3.03
CA ILE A 9 4.61 1.90 3.30
C ILE A 9 5.68 1.08 2.61
N TYR A 10 6.20 0.04 3.26
CA TYR A 10 7.09 -0.92 2.62
C TYR A 10 6.31 -2.03 1.94
N GLY A 11 6.44 -2.14 0.62
CA GLY A 11 5.81 -3.18 -0.21
C GLY A 11 6.68 -4.42 -0.33
N THR A 12 6.12 -5.59 0.00
CA THR A 12 6.84 -6.88 0.02
C THR A 12 6.75 -7.71 -1.26
N ALA A 13 6.06 -7.20 -2.30
CA ALA A 13 5.94 -7.90 -3.58
C ALA A 13 7.31 -8.22 -4.20
N TRP A 14 7.44 -9.44 -4.79
CA TRP A 14 8.62 -9.88 -5.56
C TRP A 14 9.93 -9.97 -4.76
N LYS A 15 9.85 -10.11 -3.42
CA LYS A 15 11.04 -10.23 -2.55
C LYS A 15 11.48 -11.69 -2.40
N LYS A 16 10.59 -12.65 -2.69
CA LYS A 16 10.84 -14.09 -2.58
C LYS A 16 11.42 -14.46 -1.20
N GLU A 17 12.45 -15.26 -1.16
CA GLU A 17 13.11 -15.74 0.06
C GLU A 17 13.79 -14.63 0.88
N ALA A 18 14.12 -13.50 0.24
CA ALA A 18 14.69 -12.35 0.93
C ALA A 18 13.64 -11.52 1.72
N THR A 19 12.36 -11.89 1.67
CA THR A 19 11.27 -11.11 2.28
C THR A 19 11.52 -10.88 3.76
N ARG A 20 11.87 -11.92 4.54
CA ARG A 20 12.10 -11.83 5.98
C ARG A 20 13.17 -10.79 6.30
N ASP A 21 14.36 -10.95 5.76
CA ASP A 21 15.51 -10.08 6.07
C ASP A 21 15.29 -8.64 5.61
N LEU A 22 14.59 -8.46 4.48
CA LEU A 22 14.23 -7.14 3.98
C LEU A 22 13.17 -6.45 4.85
N VAL A 23 12.21 -7.18 5.41
CA VAL A 23 11.22 -6.62 6.35
C VAL A 23 11.89 -6.22 7.66
N VAL A 24 12.77 -7.07 8.21
CA VAL A 24 13.55 -6.71 9.41
C VAL A 24 14.38 -5.46 9.14
N THR A 25 15.16 -5.45 8.05
CA THR A 25 16.00 -4.30 7.68
C THR A 25 15.18 -3.03 7.54
N THR A 26 14.06 -3.10 6.83
CA THR A 26 13.22 -1.92 6.54
C THR A 26 12.63 -1.30 7.81
N VAL A 27 12.17 -2.13 8.76
CA VAL A 27 11.66 -1.64 10.05
C VAL A 27 12.79 -1.03 10.87
N LEU A 28 14.00 -1.60 10.86
CA LEU A 28 15.17 -1.04 11.53
C LEU A 28 15.65 0.27 10.87
N GLN A 29 15.39 0.48 9.58
CA GLN A 29 15.60 1.77 8.91
C GLN A 29 14.51 2.82 9.23
N GLY A 30 13.45 2.45 9.93
CA GLY A 30 12.44 3.36 10.45
C GLY A 30 11.06 3.25 9.80
N PHE A 31 10.82 2.30 8.88
CA PHE A 31 9.46 2.04 8.41
C PHE A 31 8.59 1.50 9.55
N THR A 32 7.37 1.98 9.61
CA THR A 32 6.35 1.53 10.58
C THR A 32 5.15 0.87 9.89
N ALA A 33 5.17 0.77 8.56
CA ALA A 33 4.08 0.21 7.79
C ALA A 33 4.58 -0.80 6.74
N ILE A 34 3.89 -1.94 6.67
CA ILE A 34 4.21 -3.05 5.78
C ILE A 34 2.97 -3.44 4.99
N ASP A 35 3.13 -3.58 3.67
CA ASP A 35 2.13 -4.09 2.74
C ASP A 35 2.54 -5.43 2.18
N THR A 36 1.63 -6.40 2.26
CA THR A 36 1.77 -7.74 1.69
C THR A 36 0.46 -8.20 1.04
N ALA A 37 0.34 -9.47 0.66
CA ALA A 37 -0.90 -10.07 0.16
C ALA A 37 -0.91 -11.58 0.32
N CYS A 38 -2.09 -12.15 0.54
CA CYS A 38 -2.31 -13.59 0.55
C CYS A 38 -2.33 -14.14 -0.89
N GLN A 39 -1.17 -14.03 -1.55
CA GLN A 39 -0.93 -14.43 -2.93
C GLN A 39 0.48 -15.01 -3.08
N PRO A 40 0.68 -16.31 -2.89
CA PRO A 40 2.00 -16.97 -2.96
C PRO A 40 2.74 -16.82 -4.31
N LYS A 41 2.05 -16.35 -5.34
CA LYS A 41 2.64 -16.05 -6.65
C LYS A 41 3.72 -14.97 -6.56
N HIS A 42 3.47 -13.90 -5.79
CA HIS A 42 4.33 -12.71 -5.75
C HIS A 42 4.74 -12.31 -4.34
N TYR A 43 4.12 -12.87 -3.31
CA TYR A 43 4.32 -12.51 -1.92
C TYR A 43 4.68 -13.73 -1.06
N ARG A 44 5.43 -13.50 -0.01
CA ARG A 44 5.79 -14.47 1.01
C ARG A 44 5.30 -13.93 2.36
N GLU A 45 3.98 -13.98 2.55
CA GLU A 45 3.31 -13.50 3.76
C GLU A 45 3.78 -14.25 5.02
N ASP A 46 4.13 -15.53 4.87
CA ASP A 46 4.76 -16.36 5.89
C ASP A 46 6.10 -15.77 6.38
N LEU A 47 6.96 -15.36 5.46
CA LEU A 47 8.25 -14.73 5.79
C LEU A 47 8.08 -13.30 6.37
N VAL A 48 6.99 -12.63 6.08
CA VAL A 48 6.65 -11.38 6.79
C VAL A 48 6.35 -11.69 8.25
N GLY A 49 5.57 -12.73 8.55
CA GLY A 49 5.29 -13.16 9.92
C GLY A 49 6.56 -13.53 10.70
N GLU A 50 7.46 -14.30 10.09
CA GLU A 50 8.76 -14.62 10.69
C GLU A 50 9.59 -13.35 11.01
N ALA A 51 9.57 -12.36 10.11
CA ALA A 51 10.24 -11.08 10.34
C ALA A 51 9.62 -10.31 11.51
N LEU A 52 8.29 -10.32 11.62
CA LEU A 52 7.59 -9.69 12.73
C LEU A 52 7.96 -10.30 14.07
N GLN A 53 8.02 -11.64 14.16
CA GLN A 53 8.47 -12.31 15.40
C GLN A 53 9.92 -11.95 15.75
N GLU A 54 10.82 -11.95 14.76
CA GLU A 54 12.20 -11.52 15.01
C GLU A 54 12.28 -10.08 15.52
N LEU A 55 11.48 -9.17 14.95
CA LEU A 55 11.42 -7.78 15.40
C LEU A 55 10.92 -7.65 16.84
N TYR A 56 9.95 -8.49 17.24
CA TYR A 56 9.43 -8.50 18.61
C TYR A 56 10.44 -9.10 19.59
N ASP A 57 11.02 -10.24 19.26
CA ASP A 57 11.88 -11.00 20.16
C ASP A 57 13.27 -10.37 20.35
N LYS A 58 13.83 -9.79 19.28
CA LYS A 58 15.24 -9.34 19.26
C LYS A 58 15.43 -7.83 19.20
N HIS A 59 14.43 -7.09 18.70
CA HIS A 59 14.59 -5.65 18.43
C HIS A 59 13.63 -4.76 19.23
N GLY A 60 12.93 -5.34 20.24
CA GLY A 60 12.07 -4.60 21.16
C GLY A 60 10.87 -3.93 20.51
N LYS A 61 10.50 -4.34 19.28
CA LYS A 61 9.30 -3.85 18.63
C LYS A 61 8.08 -4.56 19.20
N LYS A 62 6.90 -3.94 19.05
CA LYS A 62 5.61 -4.53 19.41
C LYS A 62 4.68 -4.51 18.22
N ARG A 63 3.65 -5.37 18.22
CA ARG A 63 2.64 -5.41 17.15
C ARG A 63 1.97 -4.05 16.93
N GLU A 64 1.71 -3.32 17.99
CA GLU A 64 1.11 -1.99 17.95
C GLU A 64 2.01 -0.90 17.36
N ASP A 65 3.32 -1.10 17.28
CA ASP A 65 4.24 -0.16 16.64
C ASP A 65 4.16 -0.20 15.13
N LEU A 66 3.61 -1.29 14.56
CA LEU A 66 3.58 -1.56 13.13
C LEU A 66 2.16 -1.51 12.58
N TRP A 67 2.00 -0.80 11.47
CA TRP A 67 0.81 -0.84 10.65
C TRP A 67 0.96 -1.95 9.61
N LEU A 68 0.05 -2.91 9.60
CA LEU A 68 0.14 -4.11 8.78
C LEU A 68 -1.06 -4.22 7.85
N GLN A 69 -0.80 -4.25 6.55
CA GLN A 69 -1.78 -4.43 5.49
C GLN A 69 -1.55 -5.71 4.72
N THR A 70 -2.63 -6.44 4.46
CA THR A 70 -2.64 -7.53 3.49
C THR A 70 -3.91 -7.51 2.63
N LYS A 71 -4.01 -8.44 1.68
CA LYS A 71 -5.03 -8.40 0.64
C LYS A 71 -5.68 -9.77 0.43
N PHE A 72 -6.99 -9.75 0.20
CA PHE A 72 -7.67 -10.87 -0.44
C PHE A 72 -7.40 -10.85 -1.94
N THR A 73 -6.86 -11.93 -2.47
CA THR A 73 -6.68 -12.13 -3.91
C THR A 73 -7.64 -13.22 -4.38
N SER A 74 -8.55 -12.87 -5.30
CA SER A 74 -9.48 -13.84 -5.88
C SER A 74 -8.76 -14.92 -6.69
N ILE A 75 -9.44 -16.02 -6.98
CA ILE A 75 -8.86 -17.17 -7.72
C ILE A 75 -8.29 -16.75 -9.09
N ALA A 76 -8.84 -15.70 -9.71
CA ALA A 76 -8.35 -15.16 -10.97
C ALA A 76 -6.93 -14.55 -10.85
N GLY A 77 -6.56 -14.07 -9.66
CA GLY A 77 -5.24 -13.52 -9.38
C GLY A 77 -4.25 -14.51 -8.75
N GLN A 78 -4.68 -15.74 -8.44
CA GLN A 78 -3.82 -16.78 -7.87
C GLN A 78 -3.08 -17.60 -8.94
N ASP A 79 -1.99 -18.21 -8.56
CA ASP A 79 -1.27 -19.19 -9.36
C ASP A 79 -1.76 -20.60 -8.97
N ARG A 80 -2.61 -21.18 -9.81
CA ARG A 80 -3.22 -22.51 -9.56
C ARG A 80 -2.23 -23.68 -9.58
N SER A 81 -1.00 -23.46 -10.02
CA SER A 81 0.08 -24.46 -9.95
C SER A 81 0.72 -24.54 -8.55
N LYS A 82 0.35 -23.63 -7.65
CA LYS A 82 0.84 -23.55 -6.27
C LYS A 82 -0.30 -23.83 -5.28
N PRO A 83 0.04 -24.23 -4.04
CA PRO A 83 -0.96 -24.31 -2.96
C PRO A 83 -1.75 -23.00 -2.84
N LEU A 84 -3.06 -23.10 -2.90
CA LEU A 84 -3.95 -21.96 -2.76
C LEU A 84 -4.20 -21.64 -1.27
N PRO A 85 -4.41 -20.36 -0.91
CA PRO A 85 -4.65 -19.97 0.48
C PRO A 85 -6.05 -20.32 0.98
N TYR A 86 -6.93 -20.81 0.11
CA TYR A 86 -8.30 -21.22 0.39
C TYR A 86 -8.78 -22.24 -0.66
N ASP A 87 -9.84 -22.98 -0.34
CA ASP A 87 -10.50 -23.90 -1.28
C ASP A 87 -11.26 -23.09 -2.34
N PRO A 88 -10.92 -23.25 -3.64
CA PRO A 88 -11.57 -22.50 -4.74
C PRO A 88 -13.02 -22.94 -5.01
N SER A 89 -13.50 -24.05 -4.43
CA SER A 89 -14.89 -24.52 -4.57
C SER A 89 -15.87 -23.83 -3.61
N LEU A 90 -15.36 -23.14 -2.59
CA LEU A 90 -16.16 -22.38 -1.64
C LEU A 90 -16.82 -21.15 -2.29
N SER A 91 -17.88 -20.64 -1.70
CA SER A 91 -18.44 -19.33 -2.06
C SER A 91 -17.42 -18.23 -1.87
N VAL A 92 -17.54 -17.11 -2.60
CA VAL A 92 -16.63 -15.97 -2.47
C VAL A 92 -16.50 -15.49 -1.02
N SER A 93 -17.62 -15.42 -0.30
CA SER A 93 -17.63 -15.03 1.11
C SER A 93 -16.78 -15.96 1.99
N GLU A 94 -16.87 -17.26 1.75
CA GLU A 94 -16.07 -18.26 2.48
C GLU A 94 -14.59 -18.20 2.07
N GLN A 95 -14.30 -17.99 0.76
CA GLN A 95 -12.93 -17.80 0.28
C GLN A 95 -12.25 -16.60 0.96
N VAL A 96 -12.96 -15.47 1.09
CA VAL A 96 -12.44 -14.27 1.78
C VAL A 96 -12.13 -14.56 3.24
N ARG A 97 -13.05 -15.23 3.95
CA ARG A 97 -12.85 -15.60 5.36
C ARG A 97 -11.69 -16.59 5.54
N ALA A 98 -11.59 -17.60 4.69
CA ALA A 98 -10.50 -18.57 4.72
C ALA A 98 -9.14 -17.93 4.41
N SER A 99 -9.09 -17.05 3.41
CA SER A 99 -7.90 -16.26 3.07
C SER A 99 -7.49 -15.36 4.24
N PHE A 100 -8.42 -14.67 4.90
CA PHE A 100 -8.16 -13.85 6.07
C PHE A 100 -7.56 -14.68 7.22
N GLN A 101 -8.11 -15.83 7.52
CA GLN A 101 -7.56 -16.73 8.55
C GLN A 101 -6.16 -17.24 8.18
N THR A 102 -5.92 -17.50 6.89
CA THR A 102 -4.58 -17.85 6.39
C THR A 102 -3.60 -16.70 6.57
N SER A 103 -4.00 -15.47 6.25
CA SER A 103 -3.19 -14.28 6.49
C SER A 103 -2.85 -14.09 7.97
N LEU A 104 -3.81 -14.24 8.88
CA LEU A 104 -3.54 -14.12 10.32
C LEU A 104 -2.52 -15.17 10.80
N ARG A 105 -2.63 -16.42 10.30
CA ARG A 105 -1.65 -17.47 10.64
C ARG A 105 -0.27 -17.17 10.06
N ASN A 106 -0.20 -16.80 8.78
CA ASN A 106 1.07 -16.47 8.11
C ASN A 106 1.77 -15.30 8.80
N LEU A 107 1.03 -14.24 9.09
CA LEU A 107 1.54 -13.01 9.71
C LEU A 107 1.71 -13.12 11.23
N GLN A 108 1.28 -14.24 11.83
CA GLN A 108 1.36 -14.51 13.28
C GLN A 108 0.76 -13.36 14.11
N THR A 109 -0.44 -12.91 13.72
CA THR A 109 -1.16 -11.80 14.35
C THR A 109 -2.64 -12.11 14.54
N THR A 110 -3.30 -11.40 15.41
CA THR A 110 -4.74 -11.55 15.68
C THR A 110 -5.59 -10.47 15.01
N TYR A 111 -4.97 -9.43 14.44
CA TYR A 111 -5.67 -8.33 13.77
C TYR A 111 -4.82 -7.72 12.65
N LEU A 112 -5.49 -7.05 11.71
CA LEU A 112 -4.87 -6.26 10.65
C LEU A 112 -5.21 -4.77 10.82
N ASP A 113 -4.26 -3.90 10.50
CA ASP A 113 -4.54 -2.47 10.42
C ASP A 113 -5.30 -2.13 9.13
N SER A 114 -5.07 -2.90 8.04
CA SER A 114 -5.83 -2.79 6.80
C SER A 114 -5.96 -4.14 6.10
N TYR A 115 -7.17 -4.44 5.59
CA TYR A 115 -7.44 -5.60 4.75
C TYR A 115 -8.19 -5.15 3.51
N ILE A 116 -7.62 -5.36 2.32
CA ILE A 116 -8.17 -4.81 1.10
C ILE A 116 -8.42 -5.88 0.04
N LEU A 117 -9.38 -5.65 -0.85
CA LEU A 117 -9.50 -6.42 -2.08
C LEU A 117 -8.29 -6.13 -2.97
N HIS A 118 -7.58 -7.17 -3.44
CA HIS A 118 -6.41 -7.00 -4.33
C HIS A 118 -6.81 -6.42 -5.70
N SER A 119 -8.05 -6.63 -6.10
CA SER A 119 -8.74 -6.02 -7.23
C SER A 119 -10.25 -6.20 -7.06
N PRO A 120 -11.11 -5.45 -7.73
CA PRO A 120 -12.49 -5.85 -7.97
C PRO A 120 -12.52 -7.26 -8.56
N LEU A 121 -13.54 -8.05 -8.22
CA LEU A 121 -13.71 -9.41 -8.74
C LEU A 121 -14.36 -9.39 -10.14
N PRO A 122 -14.34 -10.51 -10.88
CA PRO A 122 -14.85 -10.56 -12.25
C PRO A 122 -16.32 -10.15 -12.39
N THR A 123 -17.15 -10.37 -11.37
CA THR A 123 -18.53 -9.90 -11.35
C THR A 123 -18.76 -8.91 -10.22
N TRP A 124 -19.73 -8.00 -10.42
CA TRP A 124 -20.10 -7.06 -9.36
C TRP A 124 -20.70 -7.76 -8.14
N ALA A 125 -21.51 -8.81 -8.35
CA ALA A 125 -22.07 -9.61 -7.26
C ALA A 125 -20.98 -10.25 -6.39
N ASP A 126 -19.94 -10.81 -7.01
CA ASP A 126 -18.79 -11.37 -6.29
C ASP A 126 -18.00 -10.29 -5.55
N THR A 127 -17.83 -9.12 -6.19
CA THR A 127 -17.14 -7.98 -5.56
C THR A 127 -17.90 -7.53 -4.31
N LEU A 128 -19.22 -7.38 -4.38
CA LEU A 128 -20.05 -7.03 -3.21
C LEU A 128 -20.02 -8.13 -2.13
N ALA A 129 -20.11 -9.40 -2.53
CA ALA A 129 -20.02 -10.51 -1.56
C ALA A 129 -18.70 -10.47 -0.80
N ALA A 130 -17.58 -10.23 -1.48
CA ALA A 130 -16.27 -10.06 -0.85
C ALA A 130 -16.22 -8.80 0.01
N TRP A 131 -16.73 -7.67 -0.47
CA TRP A 131 -16.75 -6.37 0.22
C TRP A 131 -17.52 -6.44 1.55
N ASN A 132 -18.68 -7.05 1.55
CA ASN A 132 -19.49 -7.29 2.75
C ASN A 132 -18.75 -8.14 3.81
N VAL A 133 -17.93 -9.10 3.39
CA VAL A 133 -17.10 -9.86 4.33
C VAL A 133 -16.01 -8.98 4.93
N LEU A 134 -15.33 -8.14 4.14
CA LEU A 134 -14.33 -7.21 4.67
C LEU A 134 -14.95 -6.29 5.74
N ASN A 135 -16.15 -5.75 5.46
CA ASN A 135 -16.86 -4.91 6.44
C ASN A 135 -17.24 -5.71 7.71
N SER A 136 -17.74 -6.93 7.55
CA SER A 136 -18.05 -7.80 8.70
C SER A 136 -16.82 -8.06 9.58
N LEU A 137 -15.63 -8.27 9.00
CA LEU A 137 -14.37 -8.43 9.74
C LEU A 137 -13.97 -7.14 10.48
N LYS A 138 -14.24 -5.98 9.88
CA LYS A 138 -14.05 -4.68 10.53
C LYS A 138 -15.00 -4.49 11.71
N GLU A 139 -16.28 -4.79 11.56
CA GLU A 139 -17.27 -4.71 12.64
C GLU A 139 -16.91 -5.64 13.80
N GLN A 140 -16.29 -6.78 13.53
CA GLN A 140 -15.76 -7.71 14.54
C GLN A 140 -14.49 -7.19 15.22
N GLY A 141 -13.92 -6.08 14.78
CA GLY A 141 -12.70 -5.47 15.32
C GLY A 141 -11.40 -6.19 14.96
N THR A 142 -11.44 -7.18 14.05
CA THR A 142 -10.25 -7.91 13.58
C THR A 142 -9.53 -7.21 12.43
N VAL A 143 -10.20 -6.26 11.78
CA VAL A 143 -9.66 -5.37 10.76
C VAL A 143 -10.00 -3.94 11.14
N ARG A 144 -9.06 -3.01 11.03
CA ARG A 144 -9.28 -1.59 11.36
C ARG A 144 -9.79 -0.78 10.17
N MET A 145 -9.23 -1.01 8.99
CA MET A 145 -9.56 -0.31 7.75
C MET A 145 -9.77 -1.31 6.61
N ILE A 146 -10.77 -1.03 5.78
CA ILE A 146 -11.03 -1.82 4.57
C ILE A 146 -10.82 -0.99 3.31
N GLY A 147 -10.53 -1.65 2.19
CA GLY A 147 -10.25 -0.94 0.96
C GLY A 147 -10.19 -1.83 -0.28
N VAL A 148 -9.80 -1.22 -1.39
CA VAL A 148 -9.67 -1.89 -2.67
C VAL A 148 -8.38 -1.47 -3.38
N SER A 149 -7.78 -2.39 -4.11
CA SER A 149 -6.62 -2.14 -4.97
C SER A 149 -7.01 -2.37 -6.44
N ASN A 150 -6.25 -1.78 -7.37
CA ASN A 150 -6.48 -1.90 -8.81
C ASN A 150 -7.90 -1.49 -9.25
N ALA A 151 -8.48 -0.49 -8.59
CA ALA A 151 -9.77 0.12 -8.91
C ALA A 151 -9.52 1.51 -9.52
N TYR A 152 -9.41 1.56 -10.85
CA TYR A 152 -9.02 2.77 -11.60
C TYR A 152 -10.22 3.60 -12.08
N GLN A 153 -11.43 3.16 -11.82
CA GLN A 153 -12.66 3.88 -12.16
C GLN A 153 -13.30 4.41 -10.87
N VAL A 154 -13.49 5.72 -10.79
CA VAL A 154 -14.13 6.37 -9.62
C VAL A 154 -15.50 5.74 -9.34
N SER A 155 -16.28 5.42 -10.39
CA SER A 155 -17.60 4.79 -10.24
C SER A 155 -17.58 3.45 -9.48
N ILE A 156 -16.52 2.65 -9.61
CA ILE A 156 -16.38 1.41 -8.84
C ILE A 156 -16.18 1.72 -7.35
N ILE A 157 -15.40 2.75 -7.05
CA ILE A 157 -15.13 3.16 -5.68
C ILE A 157 -16.39 3.76 -5.06
N GLU A 158 -17.13 4.59 -5.80
CA GLU A 158 -18.42 5.15 -5.39
C GLU A 158 -19.45 4.06 -5.06
N LEU A 159 -19.54 3.03 -5.88
CA LEU A 159 -20.45 1.90 -5.65
C LEU A 159 -20.06 1.11 -4.39
N LEU A 160 -18.76 0.91 -4.13
CA LEU A 160 -18.30 0.27 -2.90
C LEU A 160 -18.55 1.17 -1.68
N ASP A 161 -18.28 2.47 -1.80
CA ASP A 161 -18.45 3.47 -0.72
C ASP A 161 -19.91 3.64 -0.33
N ALA A 162 -20.83 3.46 -1.29
CA ALA A 162 -22.28 3.49 -1.03
C ALA A 162 -22.76 2.30 -0.18
N GLU A 163 -22.11 1.14 -0.28
CA GLU A 163 -22.40 -0.03 0.56
C GLU A 163 -21.71 0.08 1.93
N HIS A 164 -20.41 0.27 1.92
CA HIS A 164 -19.58 0.45 3.12
C HIS A 164 -18.42 1.39 2.80
N LYS A 165 -18.07 2.26 3.75
CA LYS A 165 -17.02 3.26 3.59
C LYS A 165 -15.71 2.66 3.06
N VAL A 166 -15.26 3.16 1.91
CA VAL A 166 -13.93 2.86 1.37
C VAL A 166 -12.90 3.73 2.12
N GLU A 167 -12.00 3.09 2.85
CA GLU A 167 -11.01 3.79 3.67
C GLU A 167 -9.62 3.78 3.05
N VAL A 168 -9.36 2.80 2.17
CA VAL A 168 -8.07 2.65 1.48
C VAL A 168 -8.30 2.34 0.00
N VAL A 169 -7.62 3.07 -0.86
CA VAL A 169 -7.48 2.74 -2.29
C VAL A 169 -6.01 2.59 -2.61
N GLN A 170 -5.60 1.45 -3.20
CA GLN A 170 -4.19 1.20 -3.55
C GLN A 170 -4.06 0.94 -5.05
N ASN A 171 -3.55 1.89 -5.83
CA ASN A 171 -3.45 1.81 -7.27
C ASN A 171 -2.02 2.05 -7.78
N ARG A 172 -1.74 1.66 -9.04
CA ARG A 172 -0.56 2.15 -9.77
C ARG A 172 -0.68 3.64 -9.96
N TRP A 173 0.41 4.32 -9.67
CA TRP A 173 0.51 5.75 -9.85
C TRP A 173 1.70 6.04 -10.76
N TYR A 174 1.45 6.26 -12.06
CA TYR A 174 2.47 6.39 -13.08
C TYR A 174 1.94 7.12 -14.32
N GLN A 175 2.85 7.48 -15.22
CA GLN A 175 2.55 8.35 -16.36
C GLN A 175 1.47 7.78 -17.30
N GLU A 176 1.47 6.45 -17.58
CA GLU A 176 0.56 5.86 -18.56
C GLU A 176 -0.90 5.80 -18.09
N ASN A 177 -1.16 5.94 -16.78
CA ASN A 177 -2.51 6.09 -16.26
C ASN A 177 -2.79 7.50 -15.73
N ASP A 178 -2.06 8.49 -16.26
CA ASP A 178 -2.16 9.91 -15.86
C ASP A 178 -2.09 10.10 -14.34
N TRP A 179 -1.22 9.33 -13.67
CA TRP A 179 -1.06 9.31 -12.21
C TRP A 179 -2.36 9.11 -11.42
N ASP A 180 -3.35 8.45 -12.05
CA ASP A 180 -4.63 8.08 -11.43
C ASP A 180 -5.35 9.29 -10.76
N LYS A 181 -5.25 10.46 -11.40
CA LYS A 181 -5.65 11.75 -10.84
C LYS A 181 -7.09 11.78 -10.33
N ASP A 182 -8.03 11.23 -11.10
CA ASP A 182 -9.45 11.25 -10.73
C ASP A 182 -9.69 10.46 -9.44
N VAL A 183 -9.02 9.31 -9.30
CA VAL A 183 -9.14 8.48 -8.08
C VAL A 183 -8.41 9.14 -6.90
N VAL A 184 -7.23 9.73 -7.12
CA VAL A 184 -6.51 10.51 -6.09
C VAL A 184 -7.39 11.65 -5.58
N LYS A 185 -8.02 12.41 -6.49
CA LYS A 185 -8.93 13.50 -6.15
C LYS A 185 -10.13 13.00 -5.36
N TYR A 186 -10.79 11.95 -5.84
CA TYR A 186 -11.91 11.32 -5.13
C TYR A 186 -11.54 10.92 -3.70
N CYS A 187 -10.43 10.22 -3.53
CA CYS A 187 -9.95 9.78 -2.22
C CYS A 187 -9.72 10.97 -1.28
N LYS A 188 -9.11 12.05 -1.77
CA LYS A 188 -8.87 13.26 -0.99
C LYS A 188 -10.16 13.93 -0.55
N GLU A 189 -11.14 14.03 -1.43
CA GLU A 189 -12.44 14.67 -1.17
C GLU A 189 -13.30 13.84 -0.20
N HIS A 190 -13.17 12.50 -0.21
CA HIS A 190 -13.96 11.57 0.60
C HIS A 190 -13.21 11.04 1.83
N GLY A 191 -11.98 11.49 2.07
CA GLY A 191 -11.20 11.11 3.25
C GLY A 191 -10.69 9.65 3.22
N ALA A 192 -10.57 9.05 2.04
CA ALA A 192 -9.93 7.75 1.86
C ALA A 192 -8.40 7.91 1.71
N MET A 193 -7.63 6.96 2.27
CA MET A 193 -6.19 6.91 2.11
C MET A 193 -5.85 6.38 0.71
N TYR A 194 -5.30 7.24 -0.15
CA TYR A 194 -4.76 6.77 -1.44
C TYR A 194 -3.33 6.29 -1.27
N GLN A 195 -3.05 5.06 -1.68
CA GLN A 195 -1.74 4.42 -1.63
C GLN A 195 -1.23 4.18 -3.05
N SER A 196 -0.02 4.66 -3.36
CA SER A 196 0.55 4.50 -4.70
C SER A 196 1.59 3.38 -4.75
N PHE A 197 1.42 2.41 -5.66
CA PHE A 197 2.52 1.52 -6.03
C PHE A 197 3.06 1.86 -7.42
N TRP A 198 4.27 1.39 -7.75
CA TRP A 198 5.05 1.80 -8.93
C TRP A 198 5.43 3.29 -8.95
N THR A 199 5.31 3.99 -7.88
CA THR A 199 5.56 5.43 -7.74
C THR A 199 6.85 5.91 -8.41
N LEU A 200 7.94 5.15 -8.25
CA LEU A 200 9.22 5.47 -8.89
C LEU A 200 9.48 4.61 -10.14
N THR A 201 9.22 3.30 -10.05
CA THR A 201 9.55 2.34 -11.11
C THR A 201 8.66 2.49 -12.34
N GLY A 202 7.44 2.96 -12.18
CA GLY A 202 6.50 3.24 -13.26
C GLY A 202 6.71 4.59 -13.95
N SER A 203 7.49 5.49 -13.34
CA SER A 203 7.72 6.83 -13.87
C SER A 203 9.21 7.20 -13.89
N PRO A 204 10.06 6.47 -14.65
CA PRO A 204 11.48 6.75 -14.71
C PRO A 204 11.80 8.13 -15.33
N SER A 205 10.90 8.67 -16.16
CA SER A 205 10.98 10.03 -16.70
C SER A 205 10.89 11.09 -15.60
N LEU A 206 10.05 10.85 -14.59
CA LEU A 206 9.88 11.75 -13.47
C LEU A 206 11.16 11.84 -12.61
N LEU A 207 11.85 10.72 -12.40
CA LEU A 207 13.14 10.71 -11.70
C LEU A 207 14.24 11.51 -12.43
N ARG A 208 14.10 11.69 -13.74
CA ARG A 208 15.02 12.47 -14.59
C ARG A 208 14.47 13.84 -14.99
N HIS A 209 13.29 14.20 -14.47
CA HIS A 209 12.68 15.49 -14.78
C HIS A 209 13.53 16.63 -14.25
N GLY A 210 13.79 17.66 -15.09
CA GLY A 210 14.71 18.75 -14.76
C GLY A 210 14.39 19.44 -13.42
N THR A 211 13.12 19.73 -13.19
CA THR A 211 12.66 20.34 -11.93
C THR A 211 12.91 19.42 -10.72
N VAL A 212 12.70 18.10 -10.85
CA VAL A 212 12.96 17.15 -9.76
C VAL A 212 14.45 17.11 -9.42
N LEU A 213 15.32 17.12 -10.44
CA LEU A 213 16.78 17.14 -10.25
C LEU A 213 17.24 18.46 -9.61
N GLU A 214 16.70 19.58 -10.03
CA GLU A 214 17.01 20.91 -9.46
C GLU A 214 16.63 20.97 -7.97
N PHE A 215 15.42 20.50 -7.60
CA PHE A 215 15.01 20.49 -6.20
C PHE A 215 15.79 19.46 -5.38
N ALA A 216 16.14 18.31 -5.94
CA ALA A 216 17.00 17.36 -5.25
C ALA A 216 18.36 17.98 -4.89
N GLN A 217 18.95 18.74 -5.81
CA GLN A 217 20.18 19.47 -5.56
C GLN A 217 20.01 20.60 -4.52
N THR A 218 18.97 21.43 -4.68
CA THR A 218 18.70 22.55 -3.77
C THR A 218 18.44 22.11 -2.35
N LEU A 219 17.68 21.01 -2.18
CA LEU A 219 17.30 20.47 -0.87
C LEU A 219 18.29 19.43 -0.33
N GLN A 220 19.39 19.19 -1.06
CA GLN A 220 20.44 18.21 -0.70
C GLN A 220 19.85 16.81 -0.39
N CYS A 221 18.94 16.36 -1.26
CA CYS A 221 18.28 15.07 -1.14
C CYS A 221 18.28 14.32 -2.49
N THR A 222 17.73 13.11 -2.52
CA THR A 222 17.64 12.33 -3.76
C THR A 222 16.40 12.70 -4.57
N PRO A 223 16.40 12.52 -5.90
CA PRO A 223 15.20 12.69 -6.73
C PRO A 223 14.02 11.83 -6.25
N ALA A 224 14.29 10.62 -5.76
CA ALA A 224 13.27 9.74 -5.18
C ALA A 224 12.59 10.37 -3.96
N GLN A 225 13.36 11.01 -3.08
CA GLN A 225 12.83 11.71 -1.91
C GLN A 225 11.96 12.91 -2.31
N VAL A 226 12.35 13.67 -3.32
CA VAL A 226 11.53 14.79 -3.87
C VAL A 226 10.17 14.25 -4.33
N ILE A 227 10.14 13.14 -5.09
CA ILE A 227 8.91 12.54 -5.60
C ILE A 227 8.04 12.01 -4.46
N PHE A 228 8.61 11.27 -3.51
CA PHE A 228 7.87 10.77 -2.35
C PHE A 228 7.28 11.93 -1.53
N ARG A 229 8.08 12.99 -1.29
CA ARG A 229 7.60 14.14 -0.54
C ARG A 229 6.48 14.88 -1.26
N LEU A 230 6.60 15.08 -2.57
CA LEU A 230 5.58 15.70 -3.39
C LEU A 230 4.26 14.89 -3.36
N ALA A 231 4.35 13.55 -3.47
CA ALA A 231 3.21 12.66 -3.32
C ALA A 231 2.54 12.84 -1.94
N GLN A 232 3.31 12.78 -0.85
CA GLN A 232 2.81 12.95 0.53
C GLN A 232 2.11 14.30 0.75
N LEU A 233 2.66 15.39 0.22
CA LEU A 233 2.07 16.73 0.31
C LEU A 233 0.73 16.85 -0.42
N ASN A 234 0.50 15.98 -1.40
CA ASN A 234 -0.75 15.91 -2.16
C ASN A 234 -1.71 14.81 -1.69
N GLY A 235 -1.46 14.22 -0.51
CA GLY A 235 -2.35 13.22 0.10
C GLY A 235 -2.16 11.79 -0.41
N VAL A 236 -1.10 11.54 -1.19
CA VAL A 236 -0.74 10.21 -1.67
C VAL A 236 0.27 9.58 -0.72
N THR A 237 0.01 8.35 -0.26
CA THR A 237 0.93 7.55 0.56
C THR A 237 1.70 6.59 -0.36
N PRO A 238 3.00 6.82 -0.63
CA PRO A 238 3.75 5.98 -1.54
C PRO A 238 4.13 4.63 -0.91
N LEU A 239 4.11 3.56 -1.73
CA LEU A 239 4.76 2.30 -1.44
C LEU A 239 6.19 2.32 -1.95
N ALA A 240 7.13 2.04 -1.06
CA ALA A 240 8.53 1.82 -1.39
C ALA A 240 8.83 0.31 -1.36
N GLY A 241 9.53 -0.20 -2.38
CA GLY A 241 9.85 -1.62 -2.49
C GLY A 241 11.34 -1.88 -2.70
N SER A 242 12.24 -1.00 -2.23
CA SER A 242 13.68 -1.15 -2.41
C SER A 242 14.23 -2.36 -1.64
N LYS A 243 15.31 -2.95 -2.17
CA LYS A 243 16.15 -3.94 -1.48
C LYS A 243 17.42 -3.31 -0.90
N ASN A 244 17.67 -2.04 -1.18
CA ASN A 244 18.84 -1.31 -0.73
C ASN A 244 18.52 -0.56 0.57
N PRO A 245 19.24 -0.81 1.68
CA PRO A 245 19.00 -0.15 2.97
C PRO A 245 19.11 1.38 2.91
N THR A 246 20.01 1.93 2.09
CA THR A 246 20.13 3.38 1.89
C THR A 246 18.85 3.95 1.28
N HIS A 247 18.32 3.32 0.22
CA HIS A 247 17.06 3.77 -0.37
C HIS A 247 15.85 3.57 0.57
N MET A 248 15.89 2.58 1.47
CA MET A 248 14.87 2.44 2.52
C MET A 248 14.93 3.64 3.47
N LYS A 249 16.12 4.01 3.92
CA LYS A 249 16.33 5.17 4.77
C LYS A 249 15.89 6.47 4.10
N ASP A 250 16.25 6.66 2.83
CA ASP A 250 15.83 7.80 2.02
C ASP A 250 14.29 7.90 1.95
N GLY A 251 13.62 6.76 1.74
CA GLY A 251 12.17 6.71 1.70
C GLY A 251 11.52 7.20 3.00
N VAL A 252 11.97 6.69 4.14
CA VAL A 252 11.45 7.10 5.46
C VAL A 252 11.71 8.57 5.74
N THR A 253 12.89 9.08 5.38
CA THR A 253 13.26 10.47 5.66
C THR A 253 12.67 11.47 4.67
N ALA A 254 11.99 11.02 3.63
CA ALA A 254 11.36 11.90 2.64
C ALA A 254 10.35 12.87 3.27
N GLU A 255 9.63 12.47 4.30
CA GLU A 255 8.68 13.36 5.02
C GLU A 255 9.35 14.57 5.66
N ASN A 256 10.65 14.50 5.95
CA ASN A 256 11.42 15.59 6.57
C ASN A 256 11.97 16.60 5.55
N ILE A 257 11.78 16.37 4.25
CA ILE A 257 12.22 17.28 3.20
C ILE A 257 11.32 18.53 3.20
N SER A 258 11.93 19.69 3.30
CA SER A 258 11.23 20.99 3.37
C SER A 258 10.70 21.48 2.02
N LEU A 259 10.17 20.58 1.21
CA LEU A 259 9.58 20.90 -0.11
C LEU A 259 8.31 21.77 0.02
N ASP A 260 7.60 21.70 1.16
CA ASP A 260 6.47 22.56 1.50
C ASP A 260 6.79 24.05 1.42
N ARG A 261 8.05 24.45 1.71
CA ARG A 261 8.52 25.84 1.57
C ARG A 261 8.64 26.30 0.12
N LEU A 262 8.67 25.38 -0.81
CA LEU A 262 8.80 25.63 -2.25
C LEU A 262 7.49 25.42 -3.02
N LEU A 263 6.37 25.15 -2.34
CA LEU A 263 5.07 24.90 -3.00
C LEU A 263 4.57 26.09 -3.82
N SER A 264 4.98 27.32 -3.49
CA SER A 264 4.70 28.54 -4.24
C SER A 264 5.67 28.79 -5.40
N ASP A 265 6.71 27.98 -5.58
CA ASP A 265 7.59 28.06 -6.73
C ASP A 265 6.83 27.61 -7.98
N PRO A 266 6.80 28.42 -9.08
CA PRO A 266 6.09 28.06 -10.31
C PRO A 266 6.50 26.70 -10.91
N LYS A 267 7.74 26.24 -10.66
CA LYS A 267 8.22 24.94 -11.12
C LYS A 267 7.59 23.78 -10.33
N VAL A 268 7.41 23.94 -8.99
CA VAL A 268 6.70 22.98 -8.15
C VAL A 268 5.21 22.96 -8.53
N GLU A 269 4.63 24.15 -8.74
CA GLU A 269 3.24 24.25 -9.22
C GLU A 269 3.05 23.54 -10.57
N GLY A 270 4.01 23.66 -11.49
CA GLY A 270 4.03 22.92 -12.75
C GLY A 270 4.03 21.39 -12.54
N LEU A 271 4.85 20.88 -11.62
CA LEU A 271 4.85 19.45 -11.27
C LEU A 271 3.55 19.02 -10.61
N GLN A 272 2.99 19.84 -9.72
CA GLN A 272 1.71 19.55 -9.09
C GLN A 272 0.58 19.46 -10.13
N LYS A 273 0.52 20.38 -11.08
CA LYS A 273 -0.43 20.33 -12.20
C LYS A 273 -0.24 19.07 -13.05
N LEU A 274 0.99 18.68 -13.33
CA LEU A 274 1.28 17.46 -14.08
C LEU A 274 0.80 16.20 -13.38
N LEU A 275 0.95 16.11 -12.07
CA LEU A 275 0.79 14.88 -11.31
C LEU A 275 -0.56 14.73 -10.59
N PHE A 276 -1.28 15.84 -10.32
CA PHE A 276 -2.44 15.84 -9.42
C PHE A 276 -3.64 16.67 -9.92
N ASN A 277 -3.48 17.45 -11.00
CA ASN A 277 -4.55 18.30 -11.55
C ASN A 277 -4.77 17.95 -13.08
#